data_c1ead81fb8ce0a958a85117fd44044db
#
_entry.id   c1ead81fb8ce0a958a85117fd44044db
#
_cell.length_a   1.000
_cell.length_b   1.000
_cell.length_c   1.000
_cell.angle_alpha   90.00
_cell.angle_beta   90.00
_cell.angle_gamma   90.00
#
_symmetry.space_group_name_H-M   'P 1'
#
loop_
_entity.id
_entity.type
_entity.pdbx_description
1 polymer ?
#
loop_
_entity_poly.entity_id
_entity_poly.type
_entity_poly.pdbx_seq_one_letter_code
_entity_poly.pdbx_strand_id
1 'polypeptide(L)'
;VEIRDSLALNPKQQVELGHQLKTQFNLGGVTILSTCNRTEFYLVNAEHKLDQIIEMLETYWNLLELRESVYTIQNLDGVRHLFRVASSLDSMVLGEPQILGQLKDTFQSFNDADLMGKLLHPLFTRAFSTAKRVRTETTVASNAVSVSYAAVELAKHIFEDLSKQTVM
;
A
#
# COMPACT_ATOMS: atom_id res chain seq x y z
N VAL A 1 -14.29 7.45 -1.95
CA VAL A 1 -13.71 7.23 -3.29
C VAL A 1 -12.95 8.48 -3.71
N GLU A 2 -13.55 9.67 -3.67
CA GLU A 2 -12.92 10.92 -4.14
C GLU A 2 -11.61 11.28 -3.42
N ILE A 3 -11.52 11.12 -2.10
CA ILE A 3 -10.30 11.44 -1.35
C ILE A 3 -9.15 10.50 -1.76
N ARG A 4 -9.40 9.20 -1.93
CA ARG A 4 -8.35 8.24 -2.30
C ARG A 4 -7.75 8.52 -3.67
N ASP A 5 -8.57 8.91 -4.63
CA ASP A 5 -8.11 9.22 -5.99
C ASP A 5 -7.23 10.49 -5.99
N SER A 6 -7.55 11.48 -5.14
CA SER A 6 -6.73 12.69 -4.99
C SER A 6 -5.40 12.45 -4.28
N LEU A 7 -5.29 11.36 -3.49
CA LEU A 7 -4.05 10.98 -2.79
C LEU A 7 -3.14 10.06 -3.61
N ALA A 8 -3.54 9.67 -4.82
CA ALA A 8 -2.76 8.76 -5.65
C ALA A 8 -1.40 9.38 -6.03
N LEU A 9 -0.33 8.60 -5.87
CA LEU A 9 1.03 9.00 -6.19
C LEU A 9 1.64 8.03 -7.20
N ASN A 10 2.18 8.54 -8.29
CA ASN A 10 2.99 7.71 -9.17
C ASN A 10 4.35 7.38 -8.51
N PRO A 11 5.12 6.37 -9.01
CA PRO A 11 6.36 5.94 -8.37
C PRO A 11 7.39 7.05 -8.18
N LYS A 12 7.50 8.00 -9.12
CA LYS A 12 8.43 9.13 -9.01
C LYS A 12 8.01 10.08 -7.88
N GLN A 13 6.74 10.43 -7.81
CA GLN A 13 6.18 11.27 -6.75
C GLN A 13 6.35 10.62 -5.36
N GLN A 14 6.18 9.29 -5.25
CA GLN A 14 6.39 8.56 -4.01
C GLN A 14 7.83 8.73 -3.49
N VAL A 15 8.83 8.56 -4.35
CA VAL A 15 10.24 8.70 -4.00
C VAL A 15 10.59 10.15 -3.67
N GLU A 16 10.11 11.12 -4.45
CA GLU A 16 10.33 12.56 -4.21
C GLU A 16 9.76 12.99 -2.85
N LEU A 17 8.52 12.61 -2.56
CA LEU A 17 7.87 12.88 -1.27
C LEU A 17 8.60 12.13 -0.13
N GLY A 18 9.08 10.93 -0.38
CA GLY A 18 9.89 10.16 0.57
C GLY A 18 11.18 10.89 0.96
N HIS A 19 11.90 11.49 0.00
CA HIS A 19 13.07 12.31 0.27
C HIS A 19 12.74 13.56 1.09
N GLN A 20 11.65 14.25 0.76
CA GLN A 20 11.21 15.43 1.50
C GLN A 20 10.91 15.07 2.95
N LEU A 21 10.10 14.03 3.20
CA LEU A 21 9.77 13.56 4.54
C LEU A 21 11.00 13.13 5.33
N LYS A 22 11.88 12.32 4.73
CA LYS A 22 13.10 11.83 5.40
C LYS A 22 14.00 12.98 5.83
N THR A 23 14.21 13.96 4.95
CA THR A 23 15.09 15.10 5.19
C THR A 23 14.47 16.09 6.19
N GLN A 24 13.24 16.51 5.93
CA GLN A 24 12.56 17.54 6.74
C GLN A 24 12.35 17.08 8.18
N PHE A 25 12.00 15.83 8.37
CA PHE A 25 11.69 15.29 9.69
C PHE A 25 12.81 14.41 10.27
N ASN A 26 13.98 14.34 9.62
CA ASN A 26 15.10 13.50 10.06
C ASN A 26 14.64 12.09 10.45
N LEU A 27 13.94 11.40 9.51
CA LEU A 27 13.40 10.07 9.72
C LEU A 27 14.47 9.01 9.50
N GLY A 28 14.42 7.94 10.30
CA GLY A 28 15.33 6.80 10.18
C GLY A 28 15.08 5.93 8.93
N GLY A 29 13.90 6.03 8.35
CA GLY A 29 13.50 5.34 7.12
C GLY A 29 12.11 5.79 6.68
N VAL A 30 11.88 5.75 5.38
CA VAL A 30 10.60 6.07 4.73
C VAL A 30 10.33 5.09 3.62
N THR A 31 9.08 4.65 3.50
CA THR A 31 8.54 3.96 2.32
C THR A 31 7.09 4.39 2.14
N ILE A 32 6.67 4.66 0.91
CA ILE A 32 5.30 5.08 0.58
C ILE A 32 4.73 4.07 -0.41
N LEU A 33 3.67 3.38 -0.02
CA LEU A 33 2.89 2.51 -0.89
C LEU A 33 1.63 3.26 -1.34
N SER A 34 1.47 3.48 -2.65
CA SER A 34 0.24 4.06 -3.21
C SER A 34 -0.34 3.11 -4.26
N THR A 35 -1.59 2.73 -4.06
CA THR A 35 -2.37 1.84 -4.93
C THR A 35 -3.76 2.43 -5.14
N CYS A 36 -4.61 1.80 -5.94
CA CYS A 36 -6.00 2.24 -6.13
C CYS A 36 -6.84 2.21 -4.83
N ASN A 37 -6.44 1.42 -3.82
CA ASN A 37 -7.22 1.23 -2.61
C ASN A 37 -6.61 1.82 -1.35
N ARG A 38 -5.32 2.19 -1.37
CA ARG A 38 -4.59 2.68 -0.20
C ARG A 38 -3.40 3.53 -0.56
N THR A 39 -3.13 4.51 0.29
CA THR A 39 -1.85 5.21 0.36
C THR A 39 -1.33 5.05 1.78
N GLU A 40 -0.21 4.36 1.94
CA GLU A 40 0.37 4.02 3.25
C GLU A 40 1.79 4.55 3.36
N PHE A 41 2.11 5.13 4.51
CA PHE A 41 3.41 5.67 4.86
C PHE A 41 4.04 4.80 5.95
N TYR A 42 5.14 4.14 5.64
CA TYR A 42 5.94 3.40 6.61
C TYR A 42 7.11 4.28 7.03
N LEU A 43 7.08 4.74 8.27
CA LEU A 43 8.00 5.75 8.79
C LEU A 43 8.74 5.22 10.02
N VAL A 44 10.02 5.54 10.13
CA VAL A 44 10.86 5.18 11.27
C VAL A 44 11.28 6.44 12.03
N ASN A 45 11.13 6.45 13.34
CA ASN A 45 11.41 7.58 14.24
C ASN A 45 10.47 8.78 13.95
N ALA A 46 9.17 8.50 13.78
CA ALA A 46 8.15 9.51 13.49
C ALA A 46 7.25 9.85 14.70
N GLU A 47 7.38 9.18 15.83
CA GLU A 47 6.41 9.18 16.95
C GLU A 47 6.04 10.58 17.44
N HIS A 48 7.00 11.49 17.55
CA HIS A 48 6.78 12.86 18.01
C HIS A 48 6.61 13.88 16.87
N LYS A 49 6.47 13.42 15.63
CA LYS A 49 6.45 14.25 14.43
C LYS A 49 5.19 14.05 13.60
N LEU A 50 4.32 13.13 14.01
CA LEU A 50 3.14 12.72 13.22
C LEU A 50 2.22 13.90 12.89
N ASP A 51 1.97 14.79 13.84
CA ASP A 51 1.13 15.96 13.58
C ASP A 51 1.71 16.89 12.51
N GLN A 52 3.03 17.14 12.59
CA GLN A 52 3.72 17.97 11.61
C GLN A 52 3.81 17.30 10.23
N ILE A 53 3.97 15.97 10.21
CA ILE A 53 3.94 15.19 8.96
C ILE A 53 2.56 15.28 8.32
N ILE A 54 1.48 15.12 9.09
CA ILE A 54 0.11 15.23 8.57
C ILE A 54 -0.14 16.63 8.03
N GLU A 55 0.25 17.69 8.74
CA GLU A 55 0.12 19.07 8.29
C GLU A 55 0.89 19.34 6.98
N MET A 56 2.09 18.79 6.85
CA MET A 56 2.85 18.84 5.59
C MET A 56 2.10 18.13 4.45
N LEU A 57 1.51 16.96 4.72
CA LEU A 57 0.74 16.20 3.73
C LEU A 57 -0.57 16.90 3.36
N GLU A 58 -1.26 17.55 4.32
CA GLU A 58 -2.42 18.42 4.05
C GLU A 58 -2.06 19.55 3.08
N THR A 59 -0.90 20.16 3.29
CA THR A 59 -0.36 21.19 2.39
C THR A 59 0.00 20.62 1.03
N TYR A 60 0.68 19.46 1.00
CA TYR A 60 1.12 18.81 -0.23
C TYR A 60 -0.04 18.49 -1.19
N TRP A 61 -1.16 17.98 -0.65
CA TRP A 61 -2.36 17.65 -1.43
C TRP A 61 -3.39 18.78 -1.48
N ASN A 62 -3.15 19.91 -0.79
CA ASN A 62 -4.14 20.97 -0.58
C ASN A 62 -5.48 20.42 -0.07
N LEU A 63 -5.42 19.54 0.92
CA LEU A 63 -6.56 18.81 1.49
C LEU A 63 -6.59 19.00 3.01
N LEU A 64 -7.30 20.01 3.48
CA LEU A 64 -7.35 20.40 4.90
C LEU A 64 -8.03 19.37 5.82
N GLU A 65 -8.85 18.47 5.27
CA GLU A 65 -9.57 17.42 6.00
C GLU A 65 -8.82 16.07 5.98
N LEU A 66 -7.54 16.06 5.54
CA LEU A 66 -6.76 14.82 5.47
C LEU A 66 -6.66 14.13 6.84
N ARG A 67 -6.48 14.92 7.91
CA ARG A 67 -6.38 14.42 9.29
C ARG A 67 -7.58 13.56 9.71
N GLU A 68 -8.78 13.87 9.25
CA GLU A 68 -9.99 13.10 9.56
C GLU A 68 -10.05 11.77 8.78
N SER A 69 -9.28 11.68 7.71
CA SER A 69 -9.25 10.53 6.79
C SER A 69 -8.07 9.60 7.01
N VAL A 70 -7.14 9.93 7.92
CA VAL A 70 -5.96 9.11 8.22
C VAL A 70 -6.05 8.46 9.59
N TYR A 71 -5.42 7.33 9.72
CA TYR A 71 -5.18 6.66 10.99
C TYR A 71 -3.72 6.23 11.09
N THR A 72 -3.24 6.11 12.30
CA THR A 72 -1.84 5.70 12.55
C THR A 72 -1.81 4.37 13.29
N ILE A 73 -0.90 3.49 12.86
CA ILE A 73 -0.63 2.22 13.51
C ILE A 73 0.84 2.24 13.95
N GLN A 74 1.12 1.95 15.22
CA GLN A 74 2.44 2.11 15.79
C GLN A 74 3.05 0.79 16.24
N ASN A 75 4.38 0.75 16.32
CA ASN A 75 5.17 -0.32 16.90
C ASN A 75 4.85 -1.71 16.27
N LEU A 76 4.61 -2.71 17.10
CA LEU A 76 4.35 -4.08 16.66
C LEU A 76 3.06 -4.22 15.82
N ASP A 77 2.07 -3.37 16.04
CA ASP A 77 0.85 -3.40 15.24
C ASP A 77 1.09 -2.86 13.83
N GLY A 78 1.98 -1.87 13.67
CA GLY A 78 2.46 -1.43 12.34
C GLY A 78 3.22 -2.53 11.61
N VAL A 79 4.08 -3.27 12.33
CA VAL A 79 4.75 -4.46 11.77
C VAL A 79 3.74 -5.50 11.33
N ARG A 80 2.78 -5.85 12.19
CA ARG A 80 1.70 -6.81 11.89
C ARG A 80 0.90 -6.38 10.66
N HIS A 81 0.59 -5.08 10.56
CA HIS A 81 -0.14 -4.52 9.41
C HIS A 81 0.64 -4.74 8.11
N LEU A 82 1.94 -4.39 8.05
CA LEU A 82 2.78 -4.64 6.87
C LEU A 82 2.76 -6.12 6.44
N PHE A 83 2.85 -7.05 7.40
CA PHE A 83 2.83 -8.49 7.11
C PHE A 83 1.47 -8.94 6.56
N ARG A 84 0.36 -8.38 7.06
CA ARG A 84 -0.99 -8.64 6.55
C ARG A 84 -1.15 -8.10 5.13
N VAL A 85 -0.71 -6.86 4.86
CA VAL A 85 -0.73 -6.25 3.54
C VAL A 85 0.09 -7.07 2.55
N ALA A 86 1.34 -7.41 2.89
CA ALA A 86 2.22 -8.22 2.05
C ALA A 86 1.62 -9.61 1.73
N SER A 87 0.88 -10.18 2.69
CA SER A 87 0.22 -11.49 2.55
C SER A 87 -1.16 -11.41 1.88
N SER A 88 -1.58 -10.22 1.43
CA SER A 88 -2.91 -9.97 0.83
C SER A 88 -4.08 -10.30 1.77
N LEU A 89 -3.86 -10.22 3.09
CA LEU A 89 -4.87 -10.45 4.12
C LEU A 89 -5.65 -9.18 4.51
N ASP A 90 -5.24 -8.05 3.95
CA ASP A 90 -5.83 -6.74 4.16
C ASP A 90 -6.28 -6.11 2.82
N SER A 91 -6.55 -6.93 1.82
CA SER A 91 -7.00 -6.53 0.49
C SER A 91 -8.50 -6.72 0.34
N MET A 92 -9.13 -5.97 -0.58
CA MET A 92 -10.56 -6.15 -0.91
C MET A 92 -10.85 -7.58 -1.38
N VAL A 93 -9.91 -8.18 -2.10
CA VAL A 93 -9.94 -9.60 -2.48
C VAL A 93 -8.80 -10.30 -1.75
N LEU A 94 -9.15 -11.19 -0.82
CA LEU A 94 -8.17 -11.94 -0.04
C LEU A 94 -7.30 -12.80 -0.95
N GLY A 95 -5.97 -12.73 -0.73
CA GLY A 95 -5.01 -13.55 -1.47
C GLY A 95 -4.65 -13.02 -2.86
N GLU A 96 -5.15 -11.84 -3.27
CA GLU A 96 -4.82 -11.23 -4.55
C GLU A 96 -3.30 -11.03 -4.72
N PRO A 97 -2.69 -11.47 -5.83
CA PRO A 97 -1.23 -11.39 -5.99
C PRO A 97 -0.72 -9.98 -6.27
N GLN A 98 -1.57 -9.05 -6.72
CA GLN A 98 -1.18 -7.72 -7.18
C GLN A 98 -0.49 -6.90 -6.10
N ILE A 99 -1.04 -6.87 -4.87
CA ILE A 99 -0.50 -6.05 -3.78
C ILE A 99 0.94 -6.44 -3.41
N LEU A 100 1.27 -7.73 -3.44
CA LEU A 100 2.64 -8.18 -3.17
C LEU A 100 3.61 -7.71 -4.27
N GLY A 101 3.17 -7.71 -5.52
CA GLY A 101 3.93 -7.15 -6.64
C GLY A 101 4.20 -5.66 -6.43
N GLN A 102 3.14 -4.87 -6.24
CA GLN A 102 3.23 -3.42 -5.99
C GLN A 102 4.13 -3.10 -4.79
N LEU A 103 4.02 -3.87 -3.70
CA LEU A 103 4.86 -3.67 -2.52
C LEU A 103 6.34 -3.96 -2.79
N LYS A 104 6.66 -4.93 -3.66
CA LYS A 104 8.04 -5.22 -4.10
C LYS A 104 8.59 -4.12 -5.01
N ASP A 105 7.79 -3.61 -5.94
CA ASP A 105 8.19 -2.52 -6.81
C ASP A 105 8.47 -1.23 -6.00
N THR A 106 7.59 -0.94 -5.04
CA THR A 106 7.79 0.14 -4.06
C THR A 106 9.08 -0.08 -3.26
N PHE A 107 9.28 -1.28 -2.71
CA PHE A 107 10.50 -1.62 -1.98
C PHE A 107 11.75 -1.35 -2.80
N GLN A 108 11.79 -1.81 -4.06
CA GLN A 108 12.93 -1.63 -4.94
C GLN A 108 13.22 -0.14 -5.17
N SER A 109 12.20 0.64 -5.52
CA SER A 109 12.34 2.09 -5.77
C SER A 109 12.87 2.85 -4.55
N PHE A 110 12.38 2.53 -3.35
CA PHE A 110 12.81 3.19 -2.11
C PHE A 110 14.18 2.70 -1.62
N ASN A 111 14.53 1.45 -1.91
CA ASN A 111 15.85 0.90 -1.62
C ASN A 111 16.92 1.55 -2.52
N ASP A 112 16.65 1.66 -3.81
CA ASP A 112 17.57 2.28 -4.78
C ASP A 112 17.77 3.77 -4.49
N ALA A 113 16.78 4.43 -3.91
CA ALA A 113 16.85 5.82 -3.46
C ALA A 113 17.48 6.01 -2.05
N ASP A 114 17.94 4.94 -1.40
CA ASP A 114 18.49 4.95 -0.01
C ASP A 114 17.52 5.55 1.03
N LEU A 115 16.22 5.29 0.86
CA LEU A 115 15.19 5.85 1.74
C LEU A 115 14.79 4.91 2.88
N MET A 116 14.97 3.60 2.76
CA MET A 116 14.43 2.61 3.69
C MET A 116 15.15 2.55 5.04
N GLY A 117 16.41 2.95 5.09
CA GLY A 117 17.21 2.89 6.32
C GLY A 117 17.41 1.46 6.85
N LYS A 118 17.95 1.36 8.06
CA LYS A 118 18.37 0.08 8.66
C LYS A 118 17.22 -0.81 9.15
N LEU A 119 16.02 -0.25 9.36
CA LEU A 119 14.88 -0.98 9.92
C LEU A 119 13.89 -1.45 8.83
N LEU A 120 13.49 -0.58 7.92
CA LEU A 120 12.46 -0.92 6.92
C LEU A 120 12.97 -1.97 5.93
N HIS A 121 14.22 -1.88 5.48
CA HIS A 121 14.78 -2.83 4.53
C HIS A 121 14.67 -4.30 5.00
N PRO A 122 15.19 -4.71 6.16
CA PRO A 122 15.04 -6.08 6.63
C PRO A 122 13.59 -6.43 6.98
N LEU A 123 12.79 -5.46 7.43
CA LEU A 123 11.38 -5.68 7.76
C LEU A 123 10.56 -6.08 6.51
N PHE A 124 10.69 -5.34 5.43
CA PHE A 124 10.03 -5.64 4.15
C PHE A 124 10.51 -6.97 3.57
N THR A 125 11.81 -7.24 3.59
CA THR A 125 12.38 -8.52 3.15
C THR A 125 11.77 -9.70 3.91
N ARG A 126 11.60 -9.54 5.23
CA ARG A 126 10.97 -10.57 6.06
C ARG A 126 9.47 -10.70 5.77
N ALA A 127 8.77 -9.58 5.53
CA ALA A 127 7.37 -9.60 5.15
C ALA A 127 7.16 -10.34 3.81
N PHE A 128 8.02 -10.14 2.81
CA PHE A 128 7.96 -10.89 1.54
C PHE A 128 8.17 -12.40 1.72
N SER A 129 9.14 -12.79 2.56
CA SER A 129 9.37 -14.20 2.88
C SER A 129 8.15 -14.82 3.56
N THR A 130 7.54 -14.10 4.50
CA THR A 130 6.33 -14.57 5.19
C THR A 130 5.14 -14.64 4.25
N ALA A 131 4.94 -13.63 3.39
CA ALA A 131 3.88 -13.63 2.39
C ALA A 131 3.99 -14.84 1.44
N LYS A 132 5.21 -15.19 1.02
CA LYS A 132 5.44 -16.39 0.22
C LYS A 132 5.00 -17.67 0.96
N ARG A 133 5.36 -17.79 2.24
CA ARG A 133 4.96 -18.93 3.07
C ARG A 133 3.44 -19.00 3.26
N VAL A 134 2.80 -17.89 3.57
CA VAL A 134 1.33 -17.82 3.68
C VAL A 134 0.67 -18.33 2.40
N ARG A 135 1.16 -17.92 1.24
CA ARG A 135 0.60 -18.35 -0.06
C ARG A 135 0.83 -19.82 -0.37
N THR A 136 1.91 -20.42 0.11
CA THR A 136 2.25 -21.84 -0.15
C THR A 136 1.74 -22.79 0.93
N GLU A 137 1.63 -22.33 2.17
CA GLU A 137 1.29 -23.15 3.32
C GLU A 137 -0.21 -23.05 3.72
N THR A 138 -0.98 -22.15 3.07
CA THR A 138 -2.40 -21.95 3.36
C THR A 138 -3.24 -21.88 2.09
N THR A 139 -4.56 -21.95 2.23
CA THR A 139 -5.51 -21.85 1.12
C THR A 139 -5.85 -20.43 0.69
N VAL A 140 -5.23 -19.40 1.29
CA VAL A 140 -5.53 -17.99 1.00
C VAL A 140 -5.34 -17.64 -0.47
N ALA A 141 -4.32 -18.21 -1.12
CA ALA A 141 -4.02 -17.94 -2.52
C ALA A 141 -4.79 -18.86 -3.49
N SER A 142 -5.35 -19.98 -3.04
CA SER A 142 -5.99 -20.96 -3.92
C SER A 142 -7.35 -20.50 -4.46
N ASN A 143 -8.01 -19.58 -3.74
CA ASN A 143 -9.30 -19.01 -4.10
C ASN A 143 -9.20 -17.52 -4.49
N ALA A 144 -7.97 -17.02 -4.66
CA ALA A 144 -7.75 -15.63 -5.04
C ALA A 144 -8.14 -15.42 -6.50
N VAL A 145 -9.30 -14.87 -6.71
CA VAL A 145 -9.76 -14.38 -8.01
C VAL A 145 -9.42 -12.89 -8.13
N SER A 146 -8.96 -12.45 -9.29
CA SER A 146 -8.79 -11.02 -9.51
C SER A 146 -10.16 -10.31 -9.48
N VAL A 147 -10.16 -9.01 -9.15
CA VAL A 147 -11.38 -8.19 -9.24
C VAL A 147 -11.99 -8.29 -10.63
N SER A 148 -11.17 -8.30 -11.68
CA SER A 148 -11.62 -8.48 -13.07
C SER A 148 -12.30 -9.82 -13.29
N TYR A 149 -11.76 -10.90 -12.74
CA TYR A 149 -12.41 -12.22 -12.83
C TYR A 149 -13.75 -12.24 -12.09
N ALA A 150 -13.79 -11.71 -10.87
CA ALA A 150 -15.02 -11.61 -10.09
C ALA A 150 -16.10 -10.78 -10.81
N ALA A 151 -15.69 -9.67 -11.46
CA ALA A 151 -16.58 -8.84 -12.26
C ALA A 151 -17.14 -9.60 -13.47
N VAL A 152 -16.31 -10.38 -14.18
CA VAL A 152 -16.76 -11.22 -15.29
C VAL A 152 -17.72 -12.31 -14.83
N GLU A 153 -17.43 -12.98 -13.71
CA GLU A 153 -18.34 -13.98 -13.15
C GLU A 153 -19.68 -13.37 -12.73
N LEU A 154 -19.65 -12.20 -12.08
CA LEU A 154 -20.86 -11.47 -11.73
C LEU A 154 -21.66 -11.08 -13.00
N ALA A 155 -20.96 -10.59 -14.03
CA ALA A 155 -21.60 -10.24 -15.29
C ALA A 155 -22.28 -11.45 -15.96
N LYS A 156 -21.70 -12.65 -15.90
CA LYS A 156 -22.33 -13.90 -16.37
C LYS A 156 -23.64 -14.24 -15.65
N HIS A 157 -23.76 -13.85 -14.38
CA HIS A 157 -25.00 -14.04 -13.63
C HIS A 157 -26.07 -12.99 -13.93
N ILE A 158 -25.67 -11.81 -14.42
CA ILE A 158 -26.58 -10.70 -14.73
C ILE A 158 -27.04 -10.75 -16.19
N PHE A 159 -26.14 -11.10 -17.10
CA PHE A 159 -26.39 -11.12 -18.54
C PHE A 159 -26.39 -12.55 -19.06
N GLU A 160 -27.43 -12.94 -19.76
CA GLU A 160 -27.56 -14.29 -20.35
C GLU A 160 -26.50 -14.57 -21.44
N ASP A 161 -26.04 -13.53 -22.12
CA ASP A 161 -25.06 -13.64 -23.23
C ASP A 161 -24.11 -12.45 -23.22
N LEU A 162 -22.87 -12.68 -22.74
CA LEU A 162 -21.82 -11.66 -22.69
C LEU A 162 -21.29 -11.27 -24.09
N SER A 163 -21.46 -12.11 -25.12
CA SER A 163 -20.96 -11.81 -26.46
C SER A 163 -21.66 -10.60 -27.09
N LYS A 164 -22.82 -10.24 -26.58
CA LYS A 164 -23.63 -9.09 -27.02
C LYS A 164 -23.37 -7.82 -26.21
N GLN A 165 -22.48 -7.88 -25.22
CA GLN A 165 -22.19 -6.75 -24.34
C GLN A 165 -20.89 -6.05 -24.77
N THR A 166 -20.87 -4.74 -24.65
CA THR A 166 -19.67 -3.93 -24.84
C THR A 166 -19.18 -3.44 -23.49
N VAL A 167 -17.91 -3.68 -23.18
CA VAL A 167 -17.26 -3.18 -21.97
C VAL A 167 -16.39 -1.97 -22.36
N MET A 168 -16.61 -0.85 -21.71
CA MET A 168 -15.83 0.37 -21.88
C MET A 168 -14.97 0.63 -20.65
#